data_cc5e256f922dbf5693e9ab7bd1a6242e
#
_entry.id   cc5e256f922dbf5693e9ab7bd1a6242e
#
_cell.length_a   1.000
_cell.length_b   1.000
_cell.length_c   1.000
_cell.angle_alpha   90.00
_cell.angle_beta   90.00
_cell.angle_gamma   90.00
#
_symmetry.space_group_name_H-M   'P 1'
#
loop_
_entity.id
_entity.type
_entity.pdbx_description
1 polymer ?
#
loop_
_entity_poly.entity_id
_entity_poly.type
_entity_poly.pdbx_seq_one_letter_code
_entity_poly.pdbx_strand_id
1 'polypeptide(L)'
;IILYQYKTLSNGIKVVAEKIDYLKSISIGVWVGNGSRYENKEVNRISHFIEHMLFKGTKNRSAAQIAHEIDSVGGQLDAFTSREYTCFYTKTLDSHIPIALEILSDMLYNPSLSPDDMALERQVIKEEIRMYEDSPEDLVYDLSSYAAWGDTPMGRTILGTYESLDSITPDIMRNYMNNHYTSANTICLLYTSP
;
A
#
# COMPACT_ATOMS: atom_id res chain seq x y z
N ILE A 1 -20.36 24.62 0.80
CA ILE A 1 -19.64 24.37 -0.46
C ILE A 1 -18.32 23.72 -0.05
N ILE A 2 -18.14 22.47 -0.43
CA ILE A 2 -16.87 21.75 -0.21
C ILE A 2 -15.86 22.35 -1.19
N LEU A 3 -14.78 22.94 -0.68
CA LEU A 3 -13.72 23.55 -1.49
C LEU A 3 -12.51 22.63 -1.49
N TYR A 4 -12.34 21.86 -2.56
CA TYR A 4 -11.11 21.10 -2.78
C TYR A 4 -9.99 22.02 -3.24
N GLN A 5 -8.81 21.84 -2.68
CA GLN A 5 -7.57 22.40 -3.19
C GLN A 5 -6.85 21.34 -4.00
N TYR A 6 -6.49 21.66 -5.22
CA TYR A 6 -5.73 20.77 -6.10
C TYR A 6 -4.43 21.42 -6.52
N LYS A 7 -3.34 20.67 -6.43
CA LYS A 7 -2.01 21.12 -6.85
C LYS A 7 -1.22 19.95 -7.46
N THR A 8 -0.54 20.21 -8.56
CA THR A 8 0.50 19.32 -9.06
C THR A 8 1.85 19.84 -8.60
N LEU A 9 2.63 18.99 -7.92
CA LEU A 9 3.98 19.32 -7.49
C LEU A 9 4.95 19.32 -8.68
N SER A 10 6.14 19.90 -8.50
CA SER A 10 7.16 19.99 -9.55
C SER A 10 7.64 18.61 -10.05
N ASN A 11 7.55 17.58 -9.20
CA ASN A 11 7.88 16.19 -9.55
C ASN A 11 6.72 15.42 -10.21
N GLY A 12 5.55 16.04 -10.39
CA GLY A 12 4.38 15.44 -11.03
C GLY A 12 3.35 14.81 -10.10
N ILE A 13 3.62 14.68 -8.80
CA ILE A 13 2.64 14.19 -7.82
C ILE A 13 1.46 15.15 -7.75
N LYS A 14 0.26 14.61 -7.82
CA LYS A 14 -0.98 15.34 -7.63
C LYS A 14 -1.36 15.34 -6.16
N VAL A 15 -1.66 16.51 -5.62
CA VAL A 15 -2.14 16.68 -4.25
C VAL A 15 -3.55 17.21 -4.29
N VAL A 16 -4.44 16.52 -3.59
CA VAL A 16 -5.82 16.96 -3.38
C VAL A 16 -6.03 17.14 -1.89
N ALA A 17 -6.49 18.29 -1.47
CA ALA A 17 -6.71 18.61 -0.07
C ALA A 17 -8.09 19.18 0.17
N GLU A 18 -8.70 18.76 1.28
CA GLU A 18 -9.92 19.34 1.82
C GLU A 18 -9.66 19.79 3.26
N LYS A 19 -10.01 21.02 3.58
CA LYS A 19 -9.87 21.56 4.93
C LYS A 19 -11.24 21.76 5.56
N ILE A 20 -11.43 21.16 6.75
CA ILE A 20 -12.60 21.33 7.59
C ILE A 20 -12.13 22.02 8.89
N ASP A 21 -12.40 23.31 9.04
CA ASP A 21 -11.77 24.18 10.04
C ASP A 21 -12.02 23.78 11.50
N TYR A 22 -13.08 23.08 11.80
CA TYR A 22 -13.44 22.65 13.16
C TYR A 22 -12.88 21.26 13.53
N LEU A 23 -12.26 20.55 12.61
CA LEU A 23 -11.63 19.24 12.87
C LEU A 23 -10.13 19.42 13.11
N LYS A 24 -9.63 18.71 14.12
CA LYS A 24 -8.21 18.70 14.50
C LYS A 24 -7.49 17.42 14.10
N SER A 25 -8.22 16.43 13.64
CA SER A 25 -7.67 15.20 13.06
C SER A 25 -7.54 15.33 11.55
N ILE A 26 -6.53 14.68 11.00
CA ILE A 26 -6.25 14.66 9.57
C ILE A 26 -6.02 13.22 9.12
N SER A 27 -6.45 12.92 7.91
CA SER A 27 -6.09 11.72 7.19
C SER A 27 -5.25 12.09 5.98
N ILE A 28 -4.12 11.43 5.82
CA ILE A 28 -3.21 11.58 4.69
C ILE A 28 -3.12 10.22 4.01
N GLY A 29 -3.51 10.14 2.74
CA GLY A 29 -3.41 8.93 1.93
C GLY A 29 -2.52 9.15 0.71
N VAL A 30 -1.60 8.24 0.48
CA VAL A 30 -0.80 8.16 -0.75
C VAL A 30 -1.34 7.02 -1.58
N TRP A 31 -1.96 7.36 -2.69
CA TRP A 31 -2.64 6.45 -3.60
C TRP A 31 -1.75 6.22 -4.82
N VAL A 32 -1.36 4.98 -5.02
CA VAL A 32 -0.60 4.55 -6.20
C VAL A 32 -1.58 3.86 -7.14
N GLY A 33 -1.70 4.32 -8.38
CA GLY A 33 -2.57 3.75 -9.41
C GLY A 33 -2.06 2.41 -9.93
N ASN A 34 -1.74 1.50 -9.00
CA ASN A 34 -1.22 0.17 -9.26
C ASN A 34 -1.76 -0.83 -8.25
N GLY A 35 -2.30 -1.93 -8.73
CA GLY A 35 -2.86 -3.03 -7.96
C GLY A 35 -2.80 -4.31 -8.79
N SER A 36 -3.48 -5.38 -8.34
CA SER A 36 -3.37 -6.71 -8.96
C SER A 36 -3.78 -6.77 -10.44
N ARG A 37 -4.57 -5.82 -10.91
CA ARG A 37 -4.95 -5.68 -12.32
C ARG A 37 -3.77 -5.46 -13.26
N TYR A 38 -2.69 -4.86 -12.76
CA TYR A 38 -1.50 -4.51 -13.54
C TYR A 38 -0.40 -5.57 -13.44
N GLU A 39 -0.65 -6.65 -12.73
CA GLU A 39 0.29 -7.74 -12.52
C GLU A 39 0.18 -8.78 -13.63
N ASN A 40 1.32 -9.25 -14.12
CA ASN A 40 1.36 -10.45 -14.94
C ASN A 40 1.27 -11.71 -14.03
N LYS A 41 1.18 -12.89 -14.64
CA LYS A 41 0.99 -14.15 -13.92
C LYS A 41 2.18 -14.51 -13.02
N GLU A 42 3.38 -14.20 -13.48
CA GLU A 42 4.64 -14.54 -12.80
C GLU A 42 4.85 -13.76 -11.50
N VAL A 43 4.33 -12.53 -11.45
CA VAL A 43 4.43 -11.65 -10.28
C VAL A 43 3.08 -11.32 -9.66
N ASN A 44 2.07 -12.14 -9.92
CA ASN A 44 0.77 -11.95 -9.27
C ASN A 44 0.95 -11.95 -7.75
N ARG A 45 0.37 -10.97 -7.05
CA ARG A 45 0.52 -10.63 -5.64
C ARG A 45 1.67 -9.64 -5.32
N ILE A 46 2.47 -9.21 -6.28
CA ILE A 46 3.61 -8.34 -5.95
C ILE A 46 3.16 -7.03 -5.29
N SER A 47 2.02 -6.45 -5.67
CA SER A 47 1.50 -5.22 -5.06
C SER A 47 1.15 -5.40 -3.59
N HIS A 48 0.50 -6.50 -3.24
CA HIS A 48 0.19 -6.84 -1.85
C HIS A 48 1.45 -7.19 -1.05
N PHE A 49 2.41 -7.89 -1.66
CA PHE A 49 3.67 -8.18 -0.99
C PHE A 49 4.50 -6.90 -0.75
N ILE A 50 4.50 -5.95 -1.69
CA ILE A 50 5.10 -4.62 -1.47
C ILE A 50 4.43 -3.93 -0.28
N GLU A 51 3.11 -3.95 -0.20
CA GLU A 51 2.37 -3.40 0.94
C GLU A 51 2.94 -3.91 2.26
N HIS A 52 3.02 -5.23 2.46
CA HIS A 52 3.61 -5.84 3.65
C HIS A 52 5.05 -5.39 3.90
N MET A 53 5.88 -5.38 2.84
CA MET A 53 7.30 -5.08 2.96
C MET A 53 7.60 -3.63 3.32
N LEU A 54 6.72 -2.68 2.95
CA LEU A 54 6.93 -1.27 3.29
C LEU A 54 6.81 -1.00 4.80
N PHE A 55 6.15 -1.88 5.56
CA PHE A 55 6.09 -1.82 7.03
C PHE A 55 7.30 -2.48 7.72
N LYS A 56 8.16 -3.19 7.00
CA LYS A 56 9.32 -3.90 7.59
C LYS A 56 10.56 -3.03 7.78
N GLY A 57 10.45 -1.76 7.47
CA GLY A 57 11.48 -0.76 7.69
C GLY A 57 11.99 -0.10 6.42
N THR A 58 12.73 0.95 6.65
CA THR A 58 13.35 1.78 5.61
C THR A 58 14.86 1.78 5.80
N LYS A 59 15.58 2.52 4.96
CA LYS A 59 17.01 2.80 5.16
C LYS A 59 17.29 3.63 6.40
N ASN A 60 16.28 4.35 6.90
CA ASN A 60 16.40 5.31 8.00
C ASN A 60 15.75 4.83 9.29
N ARG A 61 14.77 3.90 9.21
CA ARG A 61 13.94 3.45 10.33
C ARG A 61 13.74 1.95 10.31
N SER A 62 13.87 1.30 11.45
CA SER A 62 13.37 -0.07 11.61
C SER A 62 11.84 -0.10 11.67
N ALA A 63 11.24 -1.27 11.47
CA ALA A 63 9.78 -1.47 11.63
C ALA A 63 9.28 -1.00 13.00
N ALA A 64 10.03 -1.31 14.06
CA ALA A 64 9.70 -0.87 15.43
C ALA A 64 9.76 0.65 15.60
N GLN A 65 10.69 1.33 14.93
CA GLN A 65 10.77 2.79 14.96
C GLN A 65 9.59 3.43 14.21
N ILE A 66 9.21 2.90 13.04
CA ILE A 66 8.02 3.37 12.30
C ILE A 66 6.77 3.29 13.19
N ALA A 67 6.52 2.12 13.79
CA ALA A 67 5.38 1.92 14.67
C ALA A 67 5.44 2.88 15.89
N HIS A 68 6.59 2.94 16.56
CA HIS A 68 6.76 3.79 17.75
C HIS A 68 6.57 5.29 17.44
N GLU A 69 7.10 5.78 16.32
CA GLU A 69 6.98 7.20 15.96
C GLU A 69 5.53 7.58 15.68
N ILE A 70 4.76 6.75 15.00
CA ILE A 70 3.32 6.97 14.76
C ILE A 70 2.52 6.84 16.07
N ASP A 71 2.77 5.82 16.87
CA ASP A 71 2.08 5.61 18.14
C ASP A 71 2.35 6.76 19.13
N SER A 72 3.57 7.30 19.16
CA SER A 72 3.97 8.38 20.07
C SER A 72 3.17 9.67 19.84
N VAL A 73 2.63 9.88 18.64
CA VAL A 73 1.78 11.03 18.30
C VAL A 73 0.28 10.67 18.28
N GLY A 74 -0.08 9.47 18.78
CA GLY A 74 -1.45 8.99 18.79
C GLY A 74 -2.01 8.76 17.37
N GLY A 75 -1.14 8.52 16.40
CA GLY A 75 -1.49 8.28 15.01
C GLY A 75 -1.83 6.83 14.72
N GLN A 76 -2.39 6.61 13.54
CA GLN A 76 -2.60 5.29 12.94
C GLN A 76 -1.92 5.29 11.58
N LEU A 77 -1.27 4.20 11.23
CA LEU A 77 -0.65 3.97 9.93
C LEU A 77 -1.11 2.62 9.41
N ASP A 78 -1.63 2.61 8.20
CA ASP A 78 -2.19 1.40 7.61
C ASP A 78 -2.09 1.47 6.07
N ALA A 79 -2.37 0.35 5.40
CA ALA A 79 -2.39 0.28 3.95
C ALA A 79 -3.41 -0.76 3.47
N PHE A 80 -3.74 -0.71 2.20
CA PHE A 80 -4.51 -1.76 1.54
C PHE A 80 -4.23 -1.79 0.04
N THR A 81 -4.28 -2.98 -0.50
CA THR A 81 -4.15 -3.25 -1.94
C THR A 81 -5.49 -3.68 -2.52
N SER A 82 -5.89 -3.03 -3.60
CA SER A 82 -7.05 -3.42 -4.41
C SER A 82 -6.63 -3.93 -5.79
N ARG A 83 -7.60 -4.21 -6.64
CA ARG A 83 -7.30 -4.57 -8.04
C ARG A 83 -6.70 -3.41 -8.84
N GLU A 84 -7.06 -2.18 -8.57
CA GLU A 84 -6.68 -1.02 -9.40
C GLU A 84 -5.69 -0.07 -8.74
N TYR A 85 -5.56 -0.09 -7.41
CA TYR A 85 -4.68 0.81 -6.66
C TYR A 85 -4.23 0.21 -5.34
N THR A 86 -3.11 0.73 -4.84
CA THR A 86 -2.63 0.49 -3.48
C THR A 86 -2.61 1.83 -2.74
N CYS A 87 -3.09 1.84 -1.51
CA CYS A 87 -3.14 3.04 -0.68
C CYS A 87 -2.35 2.83 0.61
N PHE A 88 -1.50 3.78 0.95
CA PHE A 88 -0.83 3.90 2.24
C PHE A 88 -1.36 5.14 2.93
N TYR A 89 -1.89 5.01 4.13
CA TYR A 89 -2.52 6.14 4.78
C TYR A 89 -2.21 6.22 6.27
N THR A 90 -2.27 7.43 6.78
CA THR A 90 -2.14 7.68 8.21
C THR A 90 -3.25 8.63 8.68
N LYS A 91 -3.66 8.45 9.93
CA LYS A 91 -4.54 9.37 10.64
C LYS A 91 -3.80 9.91 11.86
N THR A 92 -3.85 11.22 12.05
CA THR A 92 -3.18 11.88 13.19
C THR A 92 -3.82 13.24 13.48
N LEU A 93 -3.32 13.95 14.48
CA LEU A 93 -3.68 15.35 14.69
C LEU A 93 -3.00 16.25 13.63
N ASP A 94 -3.62 17.38 13.34
CA ASP A 94 -3.12 18.37 12.37
C ASP A 94 -1.72 18.92 12.73
N SER A 95 -1.40 19.00 14.03
CA SER A 95 -0.07 19.38 14.52
C SER A 95 1.05 18.40 14.14
N HIS A 96 0.71 17.15 13.77
CA HIS A 96 1.65 16.07 13.47
C HIS A 96 1.75 15.74 11.98
N ILE A 97 1.18 16.56 11.09
CA ILE A 97 1.31 16.44 9.63
C ILE A 97 2.77 16.23 9.18
N PRO A 98 3.77 16.98 9.67
CA PRO A 98 5.14 16.83 9.19
C PRO A 98 5.70 15.44 9.42
N ILE A 99 5.55 14.87 10.62
CA ILE A 99 6.04 13.53 10.93
C ILE A 99 5.29 12.45 10.14
N ALA A 100 3.97 12.60 9.99
CA ALA A 100 3.15 11.68 9.21
C ALA A 100 3.59 11.62 7.73
N LEU A 101 3.82 12.76 7.11
CA LEU A 101 4.33 12.85 5.73
C LEU A 101 5.75 12.33 5.60
N GLU A 102 6.61 12.60 6.58
CA GLU A 102 7.98 12.11 6.59
C GLU A 102 8.02 10.57 6.60
N ILE A 103 7.24 9.94 7.50
CA ILE A 103 7.18 8.48 7.61
C ILE A 103 6.62 7.86 6.34
N LEU A 104 5.48 8.35 5.83
CA LEU A 104 4.92 7.83 4.57
C LEU A 104 5.89 7.98 3.40
N SER A 105 6.58 9.11 3.32
CA SER A 105 7.57 9.34 2.26
C SER A 105 8.76 8.40 2.40
N ASP A 106 9.26 8.20 3.61
CA ASP A 106 10.40 7.31 3.87
C ASP A 106 10.07 5.86 3.54
N MET A 107 8.87 5.39 3.93
CA MET A 107 8.40 4.04 3.57
C MET A 107 8.33 3.84 2.05
N LEU A 108 7.80 4.81 1.32
CA LEU A 108 7.60 4.69 -0.14
C LEU A 108 8.90 4.84 -0.94
N TYR A 109 9.81 5.73 -0.53
CA TYR A 109 11.00 6.06 -1.32
C TYR A 109 12.28 5.35 -0.86
N ASN A 110 12.32 4.92 0.40
CA ASN A 110 13.51 4.32 1.00
C ASN A 110 13.29 2.94 1.65
N PRO A 111 12.38 2.08 1.14
CA PRO A 111 12.15 0.79 1.79
C PRO A 111 13.42 -0.04 1.85
N SER A 112 13.60 -0.78 2.94
CA SER A 112 14.76 -1.67 3.13
C SER A 112 14.73 -2.84 2.14
N LEU A 113 13.57 -3.47 1.96
CA LEU A 113 13.35 -4.68 1.16
C LEU A 113 14.39 -5.74 1.46
N SER A 114 14.63 -5.99 2.75
CA SER A 114 15.61 -6.96 3.24
C SER A 114 15.21 -8.37 2.83
N PRO A 115 16.15 -9.21 2.36
CA PRO A 115 15.88 -10.62 2.06
C PRO A 115 15.36 -11.41 3.25
N ASP A 116 15.85 -11.12 4.46
CA ASP A 116 15.45 -11.80 5.68
C ASP A 116 14.00 -11.46 6.06
N ASP A 117 13.64 -10.17 6.04
CA ASP A 117 12.25 -9.74 6.27
C ASP A 117 11.32 -10.30 5.20
N MET A 118 11.76 -10.32 3.94
CA MET A 118 10.98 -10.90 2.85
C MET A 118 10.74 -12.40 3.06
N ALA A 119 11.72 -13.14 3.57
CA ALA A 119 11.58 -14.57 3.87
C ALA A 119 10.56 -14.81 5.00
N LEU A 120 10.59 -13.97 6.05
CA LEU A 120 9.61 -14.03 7.14
C LEU A 120 8.22 -13.66 6.66
N GLU A 121 8.08 -12.55 5.95
CA GLU A 121 6.80 -12.05 5.49
C GLU A 121 6.14 -12.99 4.48
N ARG A 122 6.92 -13.67 3.67
CA ARG A 122 6.45 -14.72 2.78
C ARG A 122 5.70 -15.83 3.53
N GLN A 123 6.13 -16.19 4.73
CA GLN A 123 5.43 -17.18 5.56
C GLN A 123 4.09 -16.61 6.08
N VAL A 124 4.09 -15.37 6.54
CA VAL A 124 2.85 -14.67 6.97
C VAL A 124 1.84 -14.67 5.84
N ILE A 125 2.27 -14.27 4.65
CA ILE A 125 1.42 -14.21 3.46
C ILE A 125 0.91 -15.61 3.06
N LYS A 126 1.70 -16.67 3.22
CA LYS A 126 1.25 -18.05 2.99
C LYS A 126 0.14 -18.46 3.96
N GLU A 127 0.22 -18.04 5.21
CA GLU A 127 -0.86 -18.27 6.17
C GLU A 127 -2.12 -17.48 5.83
N GLU A 128 -1.99 -16.24 5.35
CA GLU A 128 -3.16 -15.47 4.86
C GLU A 128 -3.86 -16.16 3.68
N ILE A 129 -3.11 -16.71 2.72
CA ILE A 129 -3.70 -17.50 1.63
C ILE A 129 -4.54 -18.65 2.21
N ARG A 130 -4.00 -19.40 3.18
CA ARG A 130 -4.72 -20.52 3.80
C ARG A 130 -6.00 -20.06 4.49
N MET A 131 -5.90 -18.98 5.28
CA MET A 131 -7.07 -18.41 5.97
C MET A 131 -8.15 -17.98 4.99
N TYR A 132 -7.75 -17.42 3.86
CA TYR A 132 -8.66 -16.99 2.82
C TYR A 132 -9.31 -18.18 2.08
N GLU A 133 -8.52 -19.21 1.77
CA GLU A 133 -9.02 -20.47 1.17
C GLU A 133 -10.02 -21.20 2.07
N ASP A 134 -9.87 -21.06 3.39
CA ASP A 134 -10.79 -21.62 4.41
C ASP A 134 -12.04 -20.75 4.65
N SER A 135 -12.13 -19.55 4.06
CA SER A 135 -13.26 -18.63 4.18
C SER A 135 -14.18 -18.72 2.96
N PRO A 136 -15.37 -19.36 3.06
CA PRO A 136 -16.29 -19.43 1.92
C PRO A 136 -16.79 -18.07 1.44
N GLU A 137 -16.90 -17.08 2.35
CA GLU A 137 -17.33 -15.72 2.02
C GLU A 137 -16.33 -15.01 1.13
N ASP A 138 -15.03 -15.14 1.43
CA ASP A 138 -13.97 -14.51 0.65
C ASP A 138 -13.77 -15.27 -0.67
N LEU A 139 -13.74 -16.59 -0.62
CA LEU A 139 -13.52 -17.43 -1.78
C LEU A 139 -14.59 -17.24 -2.87
N VAL A 140 -15.86 -17.01 -2.50
CA VAL A 140 -16.94 -16.83 -3.48
C VAL A 140 -16.73 -15.59 -4.35
N TYR A 141 -16.13 -14.52 -3.82
CA TYR A 141 -15.82 -13.32 -4.61
C TYR A 141 -14.72 -13.59 -5.64
N ASP A 142 -13.71 -14.35 -5.28
CA ASP A 142 -12.64 -14.72 -6.22
C ASP A 142 -13.15 -15.72 -7.28
N LEU A 143 -13.95 -16.71 -6.89
CA LEU A 143 -14.59 -17.64 -7.84
C LEU A 143 -15.51 -16.90 -8.81
N SER A 144 -16.29 -15.93 -8.35
CA SER A 144 -17.16 -15.12 -9.22
C SER A 144 -16.35 -14.24 -10.17
N SER A 145 -15.24 -13.66 -9.69
CA SER A 145 -14.32 -12.90 -10.54
C SER A 145 -13.66 -13.79 -11.60
N TYR A 146 -13.21 -14.97 -11.20
CA TYR A 146 -12.64 -15.94 -12.14
C TYR A 146 -13.67 -16.43 -13.17
N ALA A 147 -14.90 -16.69 -12.75
CA ALA A 147 -15.98 -17.08 -13.66
C ALA A 147 -16.31 -16.00 -14.70
N ALA A 148 -16.21 -14.72 -14.31
CA ALA A 148 -16.47 -13.59 -15.19
C ALA A 148 -15.30 -13.24 -16.13
N TRP A 149 -14.05 -13.34 -15.66
CA TRP A 149 -12.86 -12.78 -16.32
C TRP A 149 -11.81 -13.83 -16.69
N GLY A 150 -11.97 -15.10 -16.26
CA GLY A 150 -11.01 -16.19 -16.53
C GLY A 150 -9.61 -15.94 -15.96
N ASP A 151 -8.59 -16.54 -16.56
CA ASP A 151 -7.17 -16.32 -16.19
C ASP A 151 -6.64 -14.98 -16.75
N THR A 152 -7.27 -13.90 -16.32
CA THR A 152 -6.82 -12.53 -16.60
C THR A 152 -6.44 -11.84 -15.28
N PRO A 153 -5.73 -10.71 -15.32
CA PRO A 153 -5.42 -9.96 -14.09
C PRO A 153 -6.66 -9.58 -13.25
N MET A 154 -7.81 -9.40 -13.88
CA MET A 154 -9.06 -9.11 -13.19
C MET A 154 -9.73 -10.34 -12.57
N GLY A 155 -9.51 -11.51 -13.15
CA GLY A 155 -10.08 -12.77 -12.66
C GLY A 155 -9.21 -13.47 -11.63
N ARG A 156 -7.90 -13.19 -11.60
CA ARG A 156 -7.00 -13.76 -10.59
C ARG A 156 -7.24 -13.13 -9.22
N THR A 157 -6.99 -13.92 -8.18
CA THR A 157 -7.03 -13.43 -6.80
C THR A 157 -5.94 -12.38 -6.56
N ILE A 158 -6.23 -11.38 -5.72
CA ILE A 158 -5.24 -10.41 -5.24
C ILE A 158 -4.17 -11.12 -4.41
N LEU A 159 -4.55 -12.19 -3.73
CA LEU A 159 -3.64 -12.97 -2.90
C LEU A 159 -2.63 -13.81 -3.70
N GLY A 160 -2.80 -13.96 -5.03
CA GLY A 160 -1.91 -14.71 -5.89
C GLY A 160 -1.89 -16.20 -5.59
N THR A 161 -0.80 -16.86 -5.95
CA THR A 161 -0.55 -18.29 -5.69
C THR A 161 0.76 -18.45 -4.92
N TYR A 162 0.98 -19.66 -4.34
CA TYR A 162 2.25 -19.99 -3.69
C TYR A 162 3.43 -19.85 -4.66
N GLU A 163 3.25 -20.28 -5.91
CA GLU A 163 4.28 -20.25 -6.95
C GLU A 163 4.66 -18.80 -7.31
N SER A 164 3.66 -17.92 -7.52
CA SER A 164 3.93 -16.51 -7.84
C SER A 164 4.60 -15.81 -6.66
N LEU A 165 4.16 -16.10 -5.43
CA LEU A 165 4.78 -15.56 -4.22
C LEU A 165 6.24 -15.99 -4.07
N ASP A 166 6.56 -17.27 -4.35
CA ASP A 166 7.92 -17.80 -4.22
C ASP A 166 8.87 -17.27 -5.30
N SER A 167 8.36 -16.83 -6.44
CA SER A 167 9.15 -16.24 -7.53
C SER A 167 9.60 -14.79 -7.25
N ILE A 168 8.92 -14.06 -6.36
CA ILE A 168 9.21 -12.63 -6.11
C ILE A 168 10.48 -12.52 -5.26
N THR A 169 11.48 -11.82 -5.80
CA THR A 169 12.75 -11.50 -5.12
C THR A 169 12.82 -10.01 -4.77
N PRO A 170 13.75 -9.57 -3.88
CA PRO A 170 13.96 -8.16 -3.60
C PRO A 170 14.23 -7.32 -4.84
N ASP A 171 14.97 -7.85 -5.81
CA ASP A 171 15.29 -7.14 -7.05
C ASP A 171 14.07 -7.01 -7.96
N ILE A 172 13.26 -8.07 -8.08
CA ILE A 172 11.98 -8.01 -8.81
C ILE A 172 11.05 -6.96 -8.18
N MET A 173 10.94 -6.98 -6.84
CA MET A 173 10.11 -6.02 -6.11
C MET A 173 10.59 -4.59 -6.29
N ARG A 174 11.89 -4.34 -6.17
CA ARG A 174 12.50 -3.02 -6.39
C ARG A 174 12.28 -2.51 -7.81
N ASN A 175 12.49 -3.38 -8.79
CA ASN A 175 12.25 -3.05 -10.19
C ASN A 175 10.78 -2.74 -10.46
N TYR A 176 9.88 -3.51 -9.89
CA TYR A 176 8.43 -3.28 -9.99
C TYR A 176 8.04 -1.93 -9.38
N MET A 177 8.54 -1.60 -8.19
CA MET A 177 8.32 -0.30 -7.56
C MET A 177 8.84 0.85 -8.43
N ASN A 178 10.04 0.75 -8.97
CA ASN A 178 10.61 1.80 -9.83
C ASN A 178 9.76 2.08 -11.06
N ASN A 179 9.06 1.09 -11.59
CA ASN A 179 8.23 1.22 -12.78
C ASN A 179 6.79 1.67 -12.50
N HIS A 180 6.24 1.35 -11.33
CA HIS A 180 4.82 1.56 -11.02
C HIS A 180 4.57 2.61 -9.94
N TYR A 181 5.48 2.77 -8.95
CA TYR A 181 5.37 3.74 -7.86
C TYR A 181 6.01 5.06 -8.25
N THR A 182 5.58 5.60 -9.37
CA THR A 182 6.12 6.85 -9.95
C THR A 182 5.28 8.05 -9.54
N SER A 183 5.88 9.23 -9.57
CA SER A 183 5.17 10.48 -9.28
C SER A 183 3.97 10.73 -10.21
N ALA A 184 4.06 10.32 -11.47
CA ALA A 184 2.97 10.44 -12.42
C ALA A 184 1.77 9.52 -12.10
N ASN A 185 2.04 8.42 -11.40
CA ASN A 185 1.05 7.40 -11.01
C ASN A 185 0.64 7.51 -9.54
N THR A 186 1.01 8.62 -8.86
CA THR A 186 0.77 8.81 -7.43
C THR A 186 -0.08 10.04 -7.18
N ILE A 187 -1.07 9.88 -6.29
CA ILE A 187 -1.93 10.97 -5.81
C ILE A 187 -1.82 11.00 -4.28
N CYS A 188 -1.55 12.16 -3.72
CA CYS A 188 -1.65 12.41 -2.29
C CYS A 188 -3.00 13.04 -1.99
N LEU A 189 -3.80 12.39 -1.17
CA LEU A 189 -5.07 12.91 -0.68
C LEU A 189 -4.93 13.30 0.78
N LEU A 190 -5.32 14.51 1.08
CA LEU A 190 -5.20 15.14 2.39
C LEU A 190 -6.56 15.70 2.78
N TYR A 191 -7.15 15.20 3.86
CA TYR A 191 -8.39 15.76 4.36
C TYR A 191 -8.46 15.67 5.89
N THR A 192 -9.14 16.62 6.49
CA THR A 192 -9.46 16.55 7.90
C THR A 192 -10.53 15.46 8.10
N SER A 193 -10.25 14.51 8.98
CA SER A 193 -11.14 13.37 9.24
C SER A 193 -11.99 13.64 10.49
N PRO A 194 -13.28 13.26 10.47
CA PRO A 194 -14.11 13.29 11.67
C PRO A 194 -13.61 12.33 12.75
#